data_29b22da870f5d865e3774cfd4249d4d1
#
_entry.id   29b22da870f5d865e3774cfd4249d4d1
#
_cell.length_a   1.000
_cell.length_b   1.000
_cell.length_c   1.000
_cell.angle_alpha   90.00
_cell.angle_beta   90.00
_cell.angle_gamma   90.00
#
_symmetry.space_group_name_H-M   'P 1'
#
loop_
_entity.id
_entity.type
_entity.pdbx_description
1 polymer ?
#
loop_
_entity_poly.entity_id
_entity_poly.type
_entity_poly.pdbx_seq_one_letter_code
_entity_poly.pdbx_strand_id
1 'polypeptide(L)' 'IQEADVILVMKDGNIIEQGNHEELLEKKGFYYNLYNSQFAV' A
#
# COMPACT_ATOMS: atom_id res chain seq x y z
N ILE A 1 15.64 -14.88 -5.92
CA ILE A 1 14.61 -14.80 -5.49
C ILE A 1 14.24 -13.61 -4.93
N GLN A 2 13.19 -13.16 -4.97
CA GLN A 2 12.84 -12.06 -4.50
C GLN A 2 11.91 -12.25 -3.60
N GLU A 3 11.83 -11.75 -2.64
CA GLU A 3 10.99 -11.84 -1.75
C GLU A 3 9.95 -11.07 -1.92
N ALA A 4 8.86 -11.38 -1.75
CA ALA A 4 7.85 -10.56 -1.98
C ALA A 4 7.30 -10.18 -0.72
N ASP A 5 7.53 -9.07 -0.30
CA ASP A 5 6.94 -8.57 0.88
C ASP A 5 5.54 -8.20 0.56
N VAL A 6 4.61 -8.64 1.37
CA VAL A 6 3.21 -8.32 1.16
C VAL A 6 2.80 -7.33 2.23
N ILE A 7 2.29 -6.20 1.80
CA ILE A 7 1.81 -5.17 2.70
C ILE A 7 0.29 -5.26 2.72
N LEU A 8 -0.27 -5.35 3.91
CA LEU A 8 -1.72 -5.41 4.03
C LEU A 8 -2.22 -4.06 4.51
N VAL A 9 -3.09 -3.45 3.74
CA VAL A 9 -3.65 -2.15 4.10
C VAL A 9 -5.03 -2.41 4.64
N MET A 10 -5.25 -2.02 5.89
CA MET A 10 -6.51 -2.32 6.56
C MET A 10 -7.25 -1.05 6.91
N LYS A 11 -8.55 -1.14 6.88
CA LYS A 11 -9.37 -0.02 7.27
C LYS A 11 -10.65 -0.57 7.86
N ASP A 12 -11.03 -0.06 9.04
CA ASP A 12 -12.26 -0.49 9.71
C ASP A 12 -12.27 -1.99 9.92
N GLY A 13 -11.10 -2.56 10.21
CA GLY A 13 -11.01 -3.98 10.48
C GLY A 13 -10.99 -4.86 9.25
N ASN A 14 -10.96 -4.27 8.07
CA ASN A 14 -10.96 -5.05 6.85
C ASN A 14 -9.73 -4.77 6.02
N ILE A 15 -9.28 -5.77 5.28
CA ILE A 15 -8.15 -5.58 4.39
C ILE A 15 -8.71 -5.02 3.09
N ILE A 16 -8.31 -3.80 2.77
CA ILE A 16 -8.82 -3.16 1.56
C ILE A 16 -7.81 -3.20 0.43
N GLU A 17 -6.53 -3.39 0.72
CA GLU A 17 -5.53 -3.48 -0.32
C GLU A 17 -4.44 -4.41 0.17
N GLN A 18 -3.77 -5.05 -0.75
CA GLN A 18 -2.64 -5.88 -0.39
C GLN A 18 -1.72 -6.01 -1.59
N GLY A 19 -0.46 -6.21 -1.35
CA GLY A 19 0.51 -6.34 -2.41
C GLY A 19 1.83 -5.77 -1.93
N ASN A 20 2.81 -5.71 -2.82
CA ASN A 20 4.08 -5.14 -2.40
C ASN A 20 4.01 -3.62 -2.58
N HIS A 21 5.06 -2.96 -2.16
CA HIS A 21 5.09 -1.50 -2.16
C HIS A 21 4.80 -0.92 -3.55
N GLU A 22 5.47 -1.47 -4.56
CA GLU A 22 5.29 -0.94 -5.90
C GLU A 22 3.89 -1.20 -6.44
N GLU A 23 3.36 -2.37 -6.14
CA GLU A 23 2.03 -2.69 -6.60
C GLU A 23 1.00 -1.76 -6.00
N LEU A 24 1.14 -1.48 -4.71
CA LEU A 24 0.18 -0.62 -4.05
C LEU A 24 0.28 0.82 -4.55
N LEU A 25 1.49 1.25 -4.87
CA LEU A 25 1.64 2.60 -5.40
C LEU A 25 1.02 2.69 -6.80
N GLU A 26 1.12 1.62 -7.58
CA GLU A 26 0.54 1.64 -8.90
C GLU A 26 -0.97 1.67 -8.86
N LYS A 27 -1.56 1.11 -7.80
CA LYS A 27 -3.00 1.13 -7.70
C LYS A 27 -3.53 2.52 -7.44
N LYS A 28 -2.70 3.38 -6.88
CA LYS A 28 -3.06 4.75 -6.59
C LYS A 28 -4.34 4.81 -5.75
N GLY A 29 -4.40 3.90 -4.77
CA GLY A 29 -5.56 3.84 -3.90
C GLY A 29 -5.23 4.39 -2.52
N PHE A 30 -5.71 3.69 -1.48
CA PHE A 30 -5.55 4.17 -0.13
C PHE A 30 -4.08 4.25 0.29
N TYR A 31 -3.32 3.21 -0.03
CA TYR A 31 -1.90 3.18 0.33
C TYR A 31 -1.15 4.33 -0.37
N TYR A 32 -1.44 4.52 -1.64
CA TYR A 32 -0.80 5.57 -2.40
C TYR A 32 -1.08 6.94 -1.78
N ASN A 33 -2.31 7.17 -1.40
CA ASN A 33 -2.66 8.44 -0.81
C ASN A 33 -2.00 8.63 0.55
N LEU A 34 -1.93 7.58 1.35
CA LEU A 34 -1.29 7.68 2.63
C LEU A 34 0.19 7.92 2.47
N TYR A 35 0.82 7.19 1.56
CA TYR A 35 2.24 7.32 1.35
C TYR A 35 2.59 8.74 0.93
N ASN A 36 1.82 9.29 0.00
CA ASN A 36 2.11 10.62 -0.47
C ASN A 36 1.82 11.69 0.58
N SER A 37 0.85 11.48 1.41
CA SER A 37 0.57 12.47 2.42
C SER A 37 1.59 12.42 3.56
N GLN A 38 2.23 11.27 3.78
CA GLN A 38 3.19 11.15 4.86
C GLN A 38 4.61 11.44 4.40
N PHE A 39 4.95 11.06 3.18
CA PHE A 39 6.32 11.17 2.74
C PHE A 39 6.56 12.13 1.58
N ALA A 40 5.57 12.46 0.83
CA ALA A 40 5.76 13.40 -0.25
C ALA A 40 5.74 14.78 0.33
N VAL A 41 6.60 15.60 -0.09
CA VAL A 41 6.64 16.91 0.49
C VAL A 41 6.26 17.94 -0.47
#